data_ad0c7664365ef4343702e8efaaf0e1a8
#
_entry.id   ad0c7664365ef4343702e8efaaf0e1a8
#
_cell.length_a   1.000
_cell.length_b   1.000
_cell.length_c   1.000
_cell.angle_alpha   90.00
_cell.angle_beta   90.00
_cell.angle_gamma   90.00
#
_symmetry.space_group_name_H-M   'P 1'
#
loop_
_entity.id
_entity.type
_entity.pdbx_description
1 polymer ?
#
loop_
_entity_poly.entity_id
_entity_poly.type
_entity_poly.pdbx_seq_one_letter_code
_entity_poly.pdbx_strand_id
1 'polypeptide(L)'
;MFNGRLKLVENGEPKSDLSRPSGRNAMIVGAGIMLSRLSGLIRELIFAGLLGTRVAADAFKAALQIPGLLQNILGEGTLSASFIPTYSRLIDANDDKDEPGLVAGTIVTLLGLITSAIVIIGILAARPMSKILLPLLPDETFELTVNLVRIMWAGLGFIVLSSWCLGILNAHRKFFLSFAAPILWNAAQIIFALLAWAQDWSNASIAKAAAWGVLVGGALQFLIQIPLVIKVSPSIKLGVKKGSDAVREIISKFFPAVMGRGVIQFSGFLDLFLAGFLATGAFTALSLAQIIYMLPIGLFVMSIISADLPEFSRDRDNISAITTRFITSSERIAFYLVFSSIAFITMGEPLIDFLFERGKFTSEDTLYIWIVLAAYSLGLYATGMSRLYQNLCYSYGDVKGPARLAGLRVLVAGSVGFLLMFQLDRFAIDRNAIIRIGDFPSFTPCLLYTSPSPRDRSL
;
A
#
# COMPACT_ATOMS: atom_id res chain seq x y z
N MET A 1 75.61 -14.25 -3.13
CA MET A 1 75.45 -13.92 -1.71
C MET A 1 74.54 -12.77 -1.54
N PHE A 2 73.27 -13.04 -1.31
CA PHE A 2 72.35 -12.06 -0.72
C PHE A 2 71.22 -12.87 -0.04
N ASN A 3 71.40 -13.01 1.29
CA ASN A 3 70.41 -13.60 2.17
C ASN A 3 69.49 -12.47 2.63
N GLY A 4 68.29 -12.38 2.11
CA GLY A 4 67.22 -11.51 2.53
C GLY A 4 66.06 -12.33 3.13
N ARG A 5 65.97 -12.37 4.47
CA ARG A 5 64.83 -12.99 5.20
C ARG A 5 63.55 -12.31 4.87
N LEU A 6 62.65 -13.04 4.22
CA LEU A 6 61.22 -12.68 4.14
C LEU A 6 60.60 -12.85 5.54
N LYS A 7 60.29 -11.74 6.20
CA LYS A 7 59.35 -11.71 7.32
C LYS A 7 57.96 -11.98 6.76
N LEU A 8 57.39 -13.10 7.14
CA LEU A 8 55.95 -13.37 6.98
C LEU A 8 55.20 -12.35 7.81
N VAL A 9 54.50 -11.43 7.12
CA VAL A 9 53.49 -10.55 7.73
C VAL A 9 52.28 -11.44 7.96
N GLU A 10 51.95 -11.77 9.19
CA GLU A 10 50.68 -12.32 9.60
C GLU A 10 49.62 -11.30 9.24
N ASN A 11 48.93 -11.55 8.13
CA ASN A 11 47.71 -10.84 7.75
C ASN A 11 46.62 -11.21 8.75
N GLY A 12 46.44 -10.37 9.77
CA GLY A 12 45.22 -10.32 10.52
C GLY A 12 44.08 -9.99 9.55
N GLU A 13 43.31 -11.01 9.14
CA GLU A 13 42.03 -10.80 8.45
C GLU A 13 41.18 -9.88 9.31
N PRO A 14 40.68 -8.77 8.77
CA PRO A 14 39.64 -8.02 9.45
C PRO A 14 38.45 -8.96 9.56
N LYS A 15 38.13 -9.41 10.75
CA LYS A 15 36.88 -10.06 11.08
C LYS A 15 35.78 -9.10 10.64
N SER A 16 35.25 -9.30 9.43
CA SER A 16 33.98 -8.75 9.03
C SER A 16 32.90 -9.46 9.85
N ASP A 17 32.70 -8.94 11.05
CA ASP A 17 31.56 -9.26 11.90
C ASP A 17 30.32 -8.64 11.28
N LEU A 18 30.01 -9.03 10.02
CA LEU A 18 28.70 -8.95 9.43
C LEU A 18 27.84 -9.93 10.22
N SER A 19 27.47 -9.55 11.44
CA SER A 19 26.51 -10.24 12.25
C SER A 19 25.24 -10.38 11.40
N ARG A 20 25.04 -11.58 10.83
CA ARG A 20 23.78 -12.01 10.23
C ARG A 20 22.68 -11.53 11.15
N PRO A 21 21.61 -10.88 10.65
CA PRO A 21 20.51 -10.48 11.51
C PRO A 21 20.14 -11.70 12.33
N SER A 22 20.24 -11.60 13.65
CA SER A 22 19.90 -12.71 14.54
C SER A 22 18.52 -13.19 14.12
N GLY A 23 18.33 -14.50 13.92
CA GLY A 23 17.03 -15.06 13.49
C GLY A 23 15.87 -14.57 14.37
N ARG A 24 16.16 -14.20 15.61
CA ARG A 24 15.26 -13.53 16.55
C ARG A 24 14.78 -12.16 16.04
N ASN A 25 15.64 -11.32 15.47
CA ASN A 25 15.23 -10.01 14.94
C ASN A 25 14.36 -10.16 13.71
N ALA A 26 14.69 -11.10 12.80
CA ALA A 26 13.86 -11.40 11.65
C ALA A 26 12.46 -11.92 12.06
N MET A 27 12.40 -12.76 13.09
CA MET A 27 11.14 -13.27 13.63
C MET A 27 10.30 -12.17 14.28
N ILE A 28 10.90 -11.23 15.01
CA ILE A 28 10.20 -10.08 15.61
C ILE A 28 9.63 -9.16 14.53
N VAL A 29 10.41 -8.87 13.49
CA VAL A 29 9.93 -8.08 12.33
C VAL A 29 8.77 -8.79 11.64
N GLY A 30 8.93 -10.08 11.34
CA GLY A 30 7.88 -10.88 10.71
C GLY A 30 6.58 -10.91 11.53
N ALA A 31 6.69 -11.10 12.85
CA ALA A 31 5.54 -11.06 13.76
C ALA A 31 4.85 -9.69 13.76
N GLY A 32 5.60 -8.58 13.80
CA GLY A 32 5.04 -7.23 13.75
C GLY A 32 4.28 -6.98 12.45
N ILE A 33 4.87 -7.35 11.31
CA ILE A 33 4.23 -7.23 9.99
C ILE A 33 2.96 -8.09 9.91
N MET A 34 3.03 -9.34 10.38
CA MET A 34 1.88 -10.24 10.36
C MET A 34 0.72 -9.74 11.23
N LEU A 35 1.00 -9.28 12.45
CA LEU A 35 0.01 -8.69 13.34
C LEU A 35 -0.65 -7.44 12.73
N SER A 36 0.14 -6.57 12.11
CA SER A 36 -0.38 -5.40 11.40
C SER A 36 -1.28 -5.78 10.23
N ARG A 37 -0.90 -6.76 9.41
CA ARG A 37 -1.73 -7.24 8.29
C ARG A 37 -3.01 -7.91 8.78
N LEU A 38 -2.92 -8.72 9.84
CA LEU A 38 -4.09 -9.37 10.44
C LEU A 38 -5.07 -8.33 11.00
N SER A 39 -4.57 -7.30 11.70
CA SER A 39 -5.43 -6.20 12.19
C SER A 39 -6.12 -5.45 11.05
N GLY A 40 -5.43 -5.26 9.91
CA GLY A 40 -6.01 -4.69 8.70
C GLY A 40 -7.11 -5.55 8.11
N LEU A 41 -6.90 -6.88 8.03
CA LEU A 41 -7.93 -7.82 7.57
C LEU A 41 -9.15 -7.82 8.50
N ILE A 42 -8.95 -7.84 9.82
CA ILE A 42 -10.04 -7.77 10.80
C ILE A 42 -10.86 -6.50 10.60
N ARG A 43 -10.20 -5.36 10.37
CA ARG A 43 -10.90 -4.10 10.04
C ARG A 43 -11.77 -4.25 8.79
N GLU A 44 -11.25 -4.84 7.72
CA GLU A 44 -12.02 -5.04 6.49
C GLU A 44 -13.22 -5.96 6.69
N LEU A 45 -13.07 -7.05 7.45
CA LEU A 45 -14.16 -7.95 7.81
C LEU A 45 -15.27 -7.22 8.58
N ILE A 46 -14.89 -6.41 9.58
CA ILE A 46 -15.85 -5.62 10.38
C ILE A 46 -16.55 -4.59 9.49
N PHE A 47 -15.81 -3.87 8.64
CA PHE A 47 -16.39 -2.85 7.77
C PHE A 47 -17.33 -3.44 6.72
N ALA A 48 -16.98 -4.59 6.14
CA ALA A 48 -17.87 -5.33 5.26
C ALA A 48 -19.19 -5.71 5.96
N GLY A 49 -19.11 -6.24 7.18
CA GLY A 49 -20.30 -6.57 7.96
C GLY A 49 -21.17 -5.37 8.38
N LEU A 50 -20.55 -4.21 8.65
CA LEU A 50 -21.26 -3.00 9.08
C LEU A 50 -21.87 -2.21 7.92
N LEU A 51 -21.17 -2.12 6.78
CA LEU A 51 -21.51 -1.21 5.68
C LEU A 51 -21.95 -1.93 4.40
N GLY A 52 -21.59 -3.21 4.23
CA GLY A 52 -21.79 -3.96 2.98
C GLY A 52 -21.01 -3.36 1.81
N THR A 53 -21.54 -3.48 0.59
CA THR A 53 -21.02 -2.85 -0.65
C THR A 53 -21.87 -1.64 -1.08
N ARG A 54 -22.28 -0.81 -0.12
CA ARG A 54 -23.23 0.31 -0.36
C ARG A 54 -22.53 1.67 -0.40
N VAL A 55 -23.30 2.72 -0.67
CA VAL A 55 -22.86 4.14 -0.75
C VAL A 55 -21.80 4.52 0.32
N ALA A 56 -22.05 4.17 1.58
CA ALA A 56 -21.16 4.56 2.68
C ALA A 56 -19.80 3.82 2.63
N ALA A 57 -19.80 2.54 2.21
CA ALA A 57 -18.58 1.75 2.04
C ALA A 57 -17.74 2.31 0.88
N ASP A 58 -18.37 2.56 -0.26
CA ASP A 58 -17.71 3.13 -1.43
C ASP A 58 -17.15 4.53 -1.16
N ALA A 59 -17.95 5.40 -0.54
CA ALA A 59 -17.49 6.73 -0.14
C ALA A 59 -16.27 6.65 0.78
N PHE A 60 -16.26 5.71 1.75
CA PHE A 60 -15.14 5.51 2.66
C PHE A 60 -13.89 5.00 1.93
N LYS A 61 -14.03 4.01 1.05
CA LYS A 61 -12.91 3.45 0.27
C LYS A 61 -12.32 4.46 -0.70
N ALA A 62 -13.18 5.17 -1.46
CA ALA A 62 -12.74 6.23 -2.35
C ALA A 62 -12.06 7.37 -1.59
N ALA A 63 -12.63 7.78 -0.44
CA ALA A 63 -12.05 8.83 0.39
C ALA A 63 -10.69 8.46 0.97
N LEU A 64 -10.46 7.19 1.30
CA LEU A 64 -9.19 6.74 1.84
C LEU A 64 -8.08 6.71 0.78
N GLN A 65 -8.42 6.41 -0.47
CA GLN A 65 -7.43 6.33 -1.56
C GLN A 65 -6.83 7.70 -1.90
N ILE A 66 -7.63 8.77 -1.91
CA ILE A 66 -7.19 10.10 -2.33
C ILE A 66 -6.01 10.60 -1.46
N PRO A 67 -6.14 10.76 -0.12
CA PRO A 67 -5.01 11.18 0.70
C PRO A 67 -4.00 10.03 0.94
N GLY A 68 -4.37 8.77 0.71
CA GLY A 68 -3.47 7.62 0.77
C GLY A 68 -2.31 7.69 -0.20
N LEU A 69 -2.49 8.42 -1.31
CA LEU A 69 -1.41 8.72 -2.26
C LEU A 69 -0.27 9.52 -1.62
N LEU A 70 -0.60 10.48 -0.75
CA LEU A 70 0.40 11.25 -0.01
C LEU A 70 1.27 10.31 0.84
N GLN A 71 0.64 9.41 1.58
CA GLN A 71 1.34 8.40 2.38
C GLN A 71 2.26 7.53 1.52
N ASN A 72 1.80 7.10 0.35
CA ASN A 72 2.56 6.24 -0.54
C ASN A 72 3.75 6.96 -1.19
N ILE A 73 3.60 8.25 -1.49
CA ILE A 73 4.64 9.07 -2.13
C ILE A 73 5.66 9.59 -1.11
N LEU A 74 5.22 10.13 0.02
CA LEU A 74 6.08 10.77 1.03
C LEU A 74 6.44 9.83 2.20
N GLY A 75 5.75 8.71 2.35
CA GLY A 75 5.87 7.82 3.51
C GLY A 75 7.10 6.91 3.48
N GLU A 76 6.93 5.75 4.07
CA GLU A 76 7.99 4.79 4.41
C GLU A 76 9.01 4.56 3.29
N GLY A 77 8.55 4.33 2.09
CA GLY A 77 9.48 3.94 1.04
C GLY A 77 10.37 5.05 0.50
N THR A 78 9.91 6.30 0.51
CA THR A 78 10.72 7.46 0.13
C THR A 78 11.75 7.77 1.20
N LEU A 79 11.34 7.71 2.47
CA LEU A 79 12.24 7.89 3.61
C LEU A 79 13.24 6.74 3.75
N SER A 80 12.83 5.51 3.47
CA SER A 80 13.73 4.36 3.46
C SER A 80 14.84 4.49 2.41
N ALA A 81 14.54 5.09 1.26
CA ALA A 81 15.52 5.27 0.19
C ALA A 81 16.43 6.49 0.39
N SER A 82 15.95 7.57 1.02
CA SER A 82 16.66 8.84 1.14
C SER A 82 17.25 9.09 2.53
N PHE A 83 16.48 8.84 3.59
CA PHE A 83 16.85 9.20 4.96
C PHE A 83 17.62 8.10 5.67
N ILE A 84 17.13 6.83 5.66
CA ILE A 84 17.71 5.75 6.46
C ILE A 84 19.20 5.51 6.16
N PRO A 85 19.66 5.43 4.89
CA PRO A 85 21.07 5.13 4.61
C PRO A 85 22.02 6.22 5.13
N THR A 86 21.66 7.49 4.96
CA THR A 86 22.47 8.61 5.41
C THR A 86 22.47 8.73 6.93
N TYR A 87 21.30 8.56 7.55
CA TYR A 87 21.16 8.60 9.01
C TYR A 87 21.89 7.44 9.70
N SER A 88 21.81 6.21 9.19
CA SER A 88 22.56 5.05 9.73
C SER A 88 24.06 5.26 9.65
N ARG A 89 24.56 5.82 8.52
CA ARG A 89 25.99 6.15 8.38
C ARG A 89 26.46 7.16 9.41
N LEU A 90 25.64 8.18 9.73
CA LEU A 90 25.98 9.16 10.77
C LEU A 90 26.06 8.53 12.17
N ILE A 91 25.17 7.57 12.46
CA ILE A 91 25.21 6.81 13.73
C ILE A 91 26.49 5.97 13.81
N ASP A 92 26.86 5.28 12.72
CA ASP A 92 28.01 4.36 12.69
C ASP A 92 29.36 5.11 12.69
N ALA A 93 29.41 6.32 12.10
CA ALA A 93 30.65 7.13 12.07
C ALA A 93 31.06 7.62 13.46
N ASN A 94 30.12 7.84 14.38
CA ASN A 94 30.33 8.22 15.78
C ASN A 94 31.26 9.44 16.00
N ASP A 95 31.47 10.27 14.98
CA ASP A 95 32.37 11.43 15.01
C ASP A 95 31.80 12.59 15.85
N ASP A 96 30.50 12.85 15.71
CA ASP A 96 29.73 13.82 16.49
C ASP A 96 28.42 13.19 16.95
N LYS A 97 28.28 12.97 18.27
CA LYS A 97 27.12 12.33 18.90
C LYS A 97 25.81 13.11 18.71
N ASP A 98 25.89 14.40 18.49
CA ASP A 98 24.71 15.27 18.35
C ASP A 98 24.27 15.41 16.88
N GLU A 99 25.14 15.19 15.91
CA GLU A 99 24.83 15.37 14.50
C GLU A 99 23.65 14.52 14.01
N PRO A 100 23.57 13.21 14.29
CA PRO A 100 22.45 12.39 13.87
C PRO A 100 21.11 12.96 14.36
N GLY A 101 21.03 13.38 15.62
CA GLY A 101 19.82 13.95 16.19
C GLY A 101 19.42 15.31 15.57
N LEU A 102 20.40 16.17 15.28
CA LEU A 102 20.16 17.45 14.60
C LEU A 102 19.66 17.24 13.15
N VAL A 103 20.25 16.27 12.43
CA VAL A 103 19.80 15.90 11.08
C VAL A 103 18.38 15.33 11.13
N ALA A 104 18.10 14.39 12.04
CA ALA A 104 16.76 13.83 12.20
C ALA A 104 15.73 14.89 12.55
N GLY A 105 16.05 15.83 13.45
CA GLY A 105 15.20 16.96 13.82
C GLY A 105 14.95 17.94 12.67
N THR A 106 15.97 18.20 11.85
CA THR A 106 15.80 19.01 10.62
C THR A 106 14.85 18.33 9.62
N ILE A 107 15.05 17.04 9.39
CA ILE A 107 14.21 16.28 8.44
C ILE A 107 12.77 16.22 8.89
N VAL A 108 12.48 15.94 10.18
CA VAL A 108 11.07 15.94 10.66
C VAL A 108 10.44 17.32 10.62
N THR A 109 11.21 18.37 10.86
CA THR A 109 10.72 19.76 10.75
C THR A 109 10.32 20.07 9.30
N LEU A 110 11.17 19.77 8.33
CA LEU A 110 10.88 19.97 6.90
C LEU A 110 9.72 19.07 6.44
N LEU A 111 9.74 17.79 6.79
CA LEU A 111 8.68 16.85 6.46
C LEU A 111 7.34 17.29 7.06
N GLY A 112 7.33 17.76 8.32
CA GLY A 112 6.15 18.27 9.00
C GLY A 112 5.57 19.51 8.32
N LEU A 113 6.42 20.47 7.95
CA LEU A 113 6.00 21.68 7.20
C LEU A 113 5.41 21.33 5.84
N ILE A 114 6.09 20.50 5.06
CA ILE A 114 5.63 20.05 3.73
C ILE A 114 4.32 19.28 3.87
N THR A 115 4.26 18.31 4.77
CA THR A 115 3.07 17.49 4.99
C THR A 115 1.89 18.35 5.46
N SER A 116 2.11 19.27 6.39
CA SER A 116 1.06 20.18 6.86
C SER A 116 0.53 21.08 5.75
N ALA A 117 1.43 21.63 4.91
CA ALA A 117 1.01 22.42 3.75
C ALA A 117 0.16 21.59 2.77
N ILE A 118 0.60 20.37 2.44
CA ILE A 118 -0.15 19.48 1.54
C ILE A 118 -1.48 19.07 2.16
N VAL A 119 -1.54 18.78 3.46
CA VAL A 119 -2.78 18.44 4.17
C VAL A 119 -3.77 19.62 4.13
N ILE A 120 -3.32 20.83 4.39
CA ILE A 120 -4.17 22.05 4.31
C ILE A 120 -4.70 22.22 2.89
N ILE A 121 -3.82 22.15 1.88
CA ILE A 121 -4.22 22.22 0.48
C ILE A 121 -5.20 21.11 0.13
N GLY A 122 -4.94 19.87 0.56
CA GLY A 122 -5.81 18.72 0.33
C GLY A 122 -7.20 18.86 0.96
N ILE A 123 -7.30 19.41 2.17
CA ILE A 123 -8.57 19.70 2.83
C ILE A 123 -9.35 20.78 2.05
N LEU A 124 -8.70 21.87 1.65
CA LEU A 124 -9.31 22.96 0.89
C LEU A 124 -9.71 22.50 -0.52
N ALA A 125 -8.86 21.73 -1.17
CA ALA A 125 -9.07 21.19 -2.51
C ALA A 125 -9.85 19.86 -2.54
N ALA A 126 -10.36 19.37 -1.41
CA ALA A 126 -11.02 18.05 -1.34
C ALA A 126 -12.17 17.93 -2.37
N ARG A 127 -13.00 18.97 -2.53
CA ARG A 127 -14.12 18.96 -3.49
C ARG A 127 -13.65 18.94 -4.95
N PRO A 128 -12.81 19.86 -5.44
CA PRO A 128 -12.33 19.82 -6.82
C PRO A 128 -11.48 18.55 -7.11
N MET A 129 -10.67 18.07 -6.17
CA MET A 129 -9.93 16.83 -6.33
C MET A 129 -10.84 15.63 -6.49
N SER A 130 -11.84 15.49 -5.61
CA SER A 130 -12.84 14.41 -5.73
C SER A 130 -13.60 14.50 -7.04
N LYS A 131 -13.95 15.69 -7.52
CA LYS A 131 -14.67 15.87 -8.80
C LYS A 131 -13.82 15.47 -10.01
N ILE A 132 -12.52 15.70 -9.97
CA ILE A 132 -11.60 15.29 -11.06
C ILE A 132 -11.37 13.77 -11.03
N LEU A 133 -11.19 13.20 -9.84
CA LEU A 133 -10.86 11.78 -9.68
C LEU A 133 -12.08 10.86 -9.76
N LEU A 134 -13.27 11.38 -9.46
CA LEU A 134 -14.53 10.64 -9.34
C LEU A 134 -15.65 11.40 -10.07
N PRO A 135 -15.54 11.59 -11.41
CA PRO A 135 -16.37 12.54 -12.15
C PRO A 135 -17.87 12.17 -12.21
N LEU A 136 -18.18 10.89 -12.12
CA LEU A 136 -19.55 10.37 -12.27
C LEU A 136 -20.10 9.72 -10.99
N LEU A 137 -19.49 9.98 -9.84
CA LEU A 137 -20.02 9.47 -8.58
C LEU A 137 -21.39 10.09 -8.30
N PRO A 138 -22.41 9.32 -7.89
CA PRO A 138 -23.71 9.85 -7.52
C PRO A 138 -23.60 10.94 -6.45
N ASP A 139 -24.41 11.98 -6.51
CA ASP A 139 -24.29 13.18 -5.67
C ASP A 139 -24.24 12.85 -4.18
N GLU A 140 -25.05 11.91 -3.70
CA GLU A 140 -25.05 11.49 -2.29
C GLU A 140 -23.71 10.87 -1.89
N THR A 141 -23.19 9.95 -2.70
CA THR A 141 -21.89 9.31 -2.47
C THR A 141 -20.76 10.33 -2.58
N PHE A 142 -20.86 11.27 -3.52
CA PHE A 142 -19.87 12.32 -3.74
C PHE A 142 -19.74 13.25 -2.54
N GLU A 143 -20.84 13.80 -2.05
CA GLU A 143 -20.83 14.71 -0.89
C GLU A 143 -20.31 14.01 0.38
N LEU A 144 -20.69 12.76 0.59
CA LEU A 144 -20.16 11.96 1.67
C LEU A 144 -18.64 11.77 1.50
N THR A 145 -18.18 11.39 0.30
CA THR A 145 -16.75 11.20 -0.01
C THR A 145 -15.95 12.47 0.27
N VAL A 146 -16.41 13.63 -0.19
CA VAL A 146 -15.73 14.92 0.05
C VAL A 146 -15.56 15.21 1.54
N ASN A 147 -16.61 14.95 2.35
CA ASN A 147 -16.55 15.14 3.80
C ASN A 147 -15.55 14.19 4.46
N LEU A 148 -15.53 12.92 4.05
CA LEU A 148 -14.60 11.91 4.54
C LEU A 148 -13.15 12.25 4.17
N VAL A 149 -12.92 12.67 2.91
CA VAL A 149 -11.60 13.10 2.41
C VAL A 149 -11.02 14.21 3.29
N ARG A 150 -11.83 15.24 3.63
CA ARG A 150 -11.38 16.34 4.50
C ARG A 150 -10.87 15.86 5.86
N ILE A 151 -11.60 14.93 6.48
CA ILE A 151 -11.20 14.35 7.79
C ILE A 151 -9.92 13.51 7.63
N MET A 152 -9.87 12.66 6.61
CA MET A 152 -8.80 11.69 6.42
C MET A 152 -7.46 12.31 6.03
N TRP A 153 -7.45 13.49 5.37
CA TRP A 153 -6.20 14.19 5.03
C TRP A 153 -5.30 14.41 6.24
N ALA A 154 -5.87 14.91 7.34
CA ALA A 154 -5.10 15.15 8.55
C ALA A 154 -4.57 13.84 9.17
N GLY A 155 -5.39 12.77 9.17
CA GLY A 155 -4.99 11.45 9.67
C GLY A 155 -3.82 10.85 8.91
N LEU A 156 -3.86 10.91 7.59
CA LEU A 156 -2.78 10.38 6.75
C LEU A 156 -1.52 11.24 6.80
N GLY A 157 -1.64 12.54 7.11
CA GLY A 157 -0.49 13.38 7.44
C GLY A 157 0.30 12.86 8.65
N PHE A 158 -0.38 12.43 9.71
CA PHE A 158 0.29 11.78 10.87
C PHE A 158 0.97 10.47 10.51
N ILE A 159 0.42 9.70 9.58
CA ILE A 159 1.05 8.46 9.11
C ILE A 159 2.35 8.76 8.34
N VAL A 160 2.41 9.84 7.57
CA VAL A 160 3.67 10.29 6.94
C VAL A 160 4.72 10.62 8.00
N LEU A 161 4.36 11.33 9.08
CA LEU A 161 5.26 11.60 10.19
C LEU A 161 5.66 10.32 10.95
N SER A 162 4.74 9.37 11.09
CA SER A 162 5.05 8.03 11.65
C SER A 162 6.11 7.30 10.83
N SER A 163 6.18 7.50 9.51
CA SER A 163 7.21 6.90 8.65
C SER A 163 8.62 7.44 8.96
N TRP A 164 8.75 8.67 9.43
CA TRP A 164 10.02 9.20 9.93
C TRP A 164 10.44 8.49 11.23
N CYS A 165 9.51 8.29 12.16
CA CYS A 165 9.78 7.51 13.38
C CYS A 165 10.25 6.09 13.02
N LEU A 166 9.57 5.43 12.09
CA LEU A 166 9.96 4.11 11.57
C LEU A 166 11.39 4.13 11.02
N GLY A 167 11.78 5.18 10.29
CA GLY A 167 13.12 5.32 9.76
C GLY A 167 14.20 5.35 10.85
N ILE A 168 13.98 6.14 11.92
CA ILE A 168 14.89 6.22 13.08
C ILE A 168 14.94 4.89 13.82
N LEU A 169 13.78 4.32 14.15
CA LEU A 169 13.70 3.07 14.90
C LEU A 169 14.36 1.90 14.14
N ASN A 170 14.22 1.85 12.83
CA ASN A 170 14.87 0.84 11.98
C ASN A 170 16.40 1.02 11.96
N ALA A 171 16.90 2.26 11.85
CA ALA A 171 18.34 2.55 11.94
C ALA A 171 18.92 2.11 13.29
N HIS A 172 18.17 2.27 14.38
CA HIS A 172 18.53 1.81 15.72
C HIS A 172 18.16 0.35 16.01
N ARG A 173 17.75 -0.44 15.00
CA ARG A 173 17.37 -1.86 15.11
C ARG A 173 16.21 -2.14 16.09
N LYS A 174 15.31 -1.17 16.27
CA LYS A 174 14.11 -1.28 17.12
C LYS A 174 12.85 -1.54 16.26
N PHE A 175 12.83 -2.69 15.62
CA PHE A 175 11.87 -3.00 14.56
C PHE A 175 10.42 -3.22 15.04
N PHE A 176 10.22 -3.83 16.22
CA PHE A 176 8.89 -4.29 16.65
C PHE A 176 7.86 -3.15 16.65
N LEU A 177 8.16 -2.05 17.33
CA LEU A 177 7.21 -0.94 17.45
C LEU A 177 6.90 -0.30 16.11
N SER A 178 7.90 -0.22 15.22
CA SER A 178 7.71 0.33 13.86
C SER A 178 6.65 -0.42 13.06
N PHE A 179 6.67 -1.76 13.13
CA PHE A 179 5.75 -2.60 12.37
C PHE A 179 4.46 -2.92 13.12
N ALA A 180 4.43 -2.81 14.46
CA ALA A 180 3.23 -2.99 15.27
C ALA A 180 2.37 -1.72 15.40
N ALA A 181 2.95 -0.53 15.27
CA ALA A 181 2.22 0.73 15.41
C ALA A 181 0.98 0.88 14.51
N PRO A 182 0.95 0.38 13.24
CA PRO A 182 -0.25 0.41 12.41
C PRO A 182 -1.45 -0.36 12.99
N ILE A 183 -1.25 -1.24 13.96
CA ILE A 183 -2.36 -1.91 14.67
C ILE A 183 -3.25 -0.87 15.35
N LEU A 184 -2.67 0.18 15.93
CA LEU A 184 -3.43 1.25 16.59
C LEU A 184 -4.29 2.04 15.59
N TRP A 185 -3.78 2.24 14.38
CA TRP A 185 -4.53 2.88 13.30
C TRP A 185 -5.74 2.06 12.89
N ASN A 186 -5.58 0.76 12.73
CA ASN A 186 -6.68 -0.15 12.44
C ASN A 186 -7.66 -0.24 13.61
N ALA A 187 -7.16 -0.38 14.85
CA ALA A 187 -7.97 -0.49 16.05
C ALA A 187 -8.84 0.77 16.28
N ALA A 188 -8.28 1.97 16.09
CA ALA A 188 -9.04 3.21 16.21
C ALA A 188 -10.21 3.26 15.23
N GLN A 189 -10.00 2.91 13.96
CA GLN A 189 -11.07 2.85 12.96
C GLN A 189 -12.16 1.86 13.35
N ILE A 190 -11.78 0.66 13.81
CA ILE A 190 -12.71 -0.36 14.28
C ILE A 190 -13.53 0.16 15.48
N ILE A 191 -12.86 0.72 16.49
CA ILE A 191 -13.51 1.21 17.71
C ILE A 191 -14.52 2.31 17.37
N PHE A 192 -14.13 3.31 16.58
CA PHE A 192 -15.03 4.40 16.18
C PHE A 192 -16.24 3.89 15.37
N ALA A 193 -16.02 2.96 14.44
CA ALA A 193 -17.11 2.36 13.66
C ALA A 193 -18.07 1.55 14.54
N LEU A 194 -17.55 0.73 15.46
CA LEU A 194 -18.36 -0.09 16.36
C LEU A 194 -19.13 0.76 17.38
N LEU A 195 -18.54 1.85 17.91
CA LEU A 195 -19.22 2.77 18.80
C LEU A 195 -20.39 3.47 18.09
N ALA A 196 -20.22 3.88 16.83
CA ALA A 196 -21.27 4.48 16.04
C ALA A 196 -22.38 3.45 15.71
N TRP A 197 -22.01 2.22 15.40
CA TRP A 197 -22.95 1.12 15.15
C TRP A 197 -23.75 0.76 16.40
N ALA A 198 -23.12 0.70 17.57
CA ALA A 198 -23.78 0.37 18.84
C ALA A 198 -24.79 1.44 19.29
N GLN A 199 -24.74 2.64 18.70
CA GLN A 199 -25.69 3.73 18.92
C GLN A 199 -26.74 3.85 17.80
N ASP A 200 -26.85 2.82 16.93
CA ASP A 200 -27.78 2.77 15.80
C ASP A 200 -27.66 3.96 14.83
N TRP A 201 -26.43 4.47 14.64
CA TRP A 201 -26.17 5.54 13.71
C TRP A 201 -26.35 5.08 12.24
N SER A 202 -26.70 6.02 11.38
CA SER A 202 -26.81 5.74 9.93
C SER A 202 -25.47 5.30 9.35
N ASN A 203 -25.51 4.56 8.22
CA ASN A 203 -24.29 4.09 7.54
C ASN A 203 -23.33 5.22 7.19
N ALA A 204 -23.86 6.38 6.76
CA ALA A 204 -23.05 7.57 6.50
C ALA A 204 -22.37 8.09 7.77
N SER A 205 -23.04 8.05 8.92
CA SER A 205 -22.46 8.45 10.22
C SER A 205 -21.43 7.45 10.72
N ILE A 206 -21.64 6.12 10.49
CA ILE A 206 -20.65 5.08 10.79
C ILE A 206 -19.39 5.32 9.95
N ALA A 207 -19.52 5.62 8.64
CA ALA A 207 -18.38 5.94 7.78
C ALA A 207 -17.64 7.22 8.24
N LYS A 208 -18.37 8.26 8.69
CA LYS A 208 -17.77 9.46 9.28
C LYS A 208 -17.03 9.15 10.57
N ALA A 209 -17.61 8.34 11.46
CA ALA A 209 -16.95 7.91 12.69
C ALA A 209 -15.65 7.13 12.36
N ALA A 210 -15.70 6.21 11.40
CA ALA A 210 -14.51 5.50 10.94
C ALA A 210 -13.44 6.45 10.36
N ALA A 211 -13.82 7.53 9.65
CA ALA A 211 -12.90 8.55 9.16
C ALA A 211 -12.24 9.33 10.32
N TRP A 212 -12.96 9.65 11.38
CA TRP A 212 -12.38 10.15 12.61
C TRP A 212 -11.43 9.14 13.25
N GLY A 213 -11.75 7.85 13.16
CA GLY A 213 -10.85 6.75 13.52
C GLY A 213 -9.54 6.75 12.71
N VAL A 214 -9.58 7.12 11.42
CA VAL A 214 -8.36 7.32 10.60
C VAL A 214 -7.50 8.44 11.17
N LEU A 215 -8.11 9.57 11.53
CA LEU A 215 -7.39 10.71 12.11
C LEU A 215 -6.78 10.38 13.47
N VAL A 216 -7.60 9.90 14.41
CA VAL A 216 -7.14 9.55 15.76
C VAL A 216 -6.13 8.41 15.72
N GLY A 217 -6.39 7.39 14.92
CA GLY A 217 -5.49 6.25 14.75
C GLY A 217 -4.14 6.65 14.15
N GLY A 218 -4.12 7.55 13.16
CA GLY A 218 -2.89 8.10 12.60
C GLY A 218 -2.08 8.87 13.64
N ALA A 219 -2.75 9.72 14.43
CA ALA A 219 -2.12 10.43 15.54
C ALA A 219 -1.57 9.45 16.60
N LEU A 220 -2.33 8.45 17.01
CA LEU A 220 -1.90 7.44 17.97
C LEU A 220 -0.71 6.63 17.45
N GLN A 221 -0.75 6.23 16.17
CA GLN A 221 0.36 5.51 15.52
C GLN A 221 1.65 6.34 15.53
N PHE A 222 1.57 7.64 15.30
CA PHE A 222 2.72 8.53 15.39
C PHE A 222 3.18 8.70 16.85
N LEU A 223 2.26 9.07 17.75
CA LEU A 223 2.57 9.41 19.14
C LEU A 223 3.18 8.25 19.93
N ILE A 224 2.73 7.00 19.72
CA ILE A 224 3.28 5.83 20.44
C ILE A 224 4.75 5.58 20.14
N GLN A 225 5.24 6.02 18.99
CA GLN A 225 6.62 5.85 18.57
C GLN A 225 7.55 6.92 19.15
N ILE A 226 7.03 8.12 19.45
CA ILE A 226 7.82 9.28 19.92
C ILE A 226 8.64 8.99 21.16
N PRO A 227 8.11 8.37 22.23
CA PRO A 227 8.92 8.11 23.44
C PRO A 227 10.14 7.24 23.16
N LEU A 228 10.00 6.24 22.28
CA LEU A 228 11.11 5.37 21.92
C LEU A 228 12.10 6.09 21.00
N VAL A 229 11.63 6.93 20.08
CA VAL A 229 12.48 7.76 19.21
C VAL A 229 13.33 8.71 20.05
N ILE A 230 12.75 9.43 21.01
CA ILE A 230 13.49 10.33 21.91
C ILE A 230 14.51 9.54 22.75
N LYS A 231 14.14 8.33 23.19
CA LYS A 231 15.05 7.49 23.98
C LYS A 231 16.28 7.03 23.20
N VAL A 232 16.13 6.68 21.90
CA VAL A 232 17.24 6.18 21.08
C VAL A 232 18.05 7.30 20.42
N SER A 233 17.47 8.48 20.29
CA SER A 233 18.12 9.66 19.71
C SER A 233 17.80 10.92 20.54
N PRO A 234 18.38 11.07 21.74
CA PRO A 234 18.05 12.15 22.66
C PRO A 234 18.50 13.55 22.17
N SER A 235 19.42 13.60 21.23
CA SER A 235 19.93 14.86 20.63
C SER A 235 19.02 15.44 19.55
N ILE A 236 17.82 14.86 19.30
CA ILE A 236 16.84 15.41 18.37
C ILE A 236 16.37 16.78 18.87
N LYS A 237 16.61 17.81 18.04
CA LYS A 237 16.11 19.18 18.26
C LYS A 237 15.35 19.62 17.02
N LEU A 238 14.09 20.05 17.20
CA LEU A 238 13.30 20.61 16.11
C LEU A 238 13.92 21.91 15.62
N GLY A 239 14.01 22.06 14.33
CA GLY A 239 14.60 23.25 13.68
C GLY A 239 15.30 22.90 12.38
N VAL A 240 15.70 23.91 11.64
CA VAL A 240 16.41 23.72 10.36
C VAL A 240 17.88 24.05 10.56
N LYS A 241 18.75 23.03 10.59
CA LYS A 241 20.20 23.21 10.59
C LYS A 241 20.65 23.59 9.18
N LYS A 242 21.00 24.85 8.98
CA LYS A 242 21.55 25.32 7.71
C LYS A 242 23.00 24.82 7.55
N GLY A 243 23.35 24.41 6.31
CA GLY A 243 24.74 24.04 5.97
C GLY A 243 25.17 22.61 6.33
N SER A 244 24.25 21.71 6.71
CA SER A 244 24.61 20.30 6.91
C SER A 244 24.63 19.55 5.58
N ASP A 245 25.79 18.97 5.22
CA ASP A 245 25.97 18.19 4.00
C ASP A 245 25.08 16.93 4.03
N ALA A 246 24.88 16.33 5.18
CA ALA A 246 23.98 15.19 5.36
C ALA A 246 22.52 15.54 5.05
N VAL A 247 22.01 16.70 5.49
CA VAL A 247 20.66 17.19 5.16
C VAL A 247 20.54 17.41 3.65
N ARG A 248 21.56 18.04 3.04
CA ARG A 248 21.58 18.26 1.60
C ARG A 248 21.58 16.97 0.81
N GLU A 249 22.35 15.99 1.25
CA GLU A 249 22.37 14.64 0.66
C GLU A 249 20.98 13.96 0.73
N ILE A 250 20.32 14.00 1.91
CA ILE A 250 18.99 13.43 2.09
C ILE A 250 17.99 14.11 1.15
N ILE A 251 17.96 15.44 1.08
CA ILE A 251 17.04 16.20 0.21
C ILE A 251 17.29 15.86 -1.27
N SER A 252 18.56 15.77 -1.69
CA SER A 252 18.93 15.44 -3.07
C SER A 252 18.46 14.06 -3.51
N LYS A 253 18.40 13.09 -2.57
CA LYS A 253 17.89 11.73 -2.80
C LYS A 253 16.37 11.65 -2.65
N PHE A 254 15.78 12.52 -1.84
CA PHE A 254 14.33 12.51 -1.56
C PHE A 254 13.51 12.83 -2.81
N PHE A 255 13.88 13.87 -3.55
CA PHE A 255 13.12 14.27 -4.73
C PHE A 255 13.07 13.22 -5.84
N PRO A 256 14.18 12.58 -6.26
CA PRO A 256 14.14 11.45 -7.18
C PRO A 256 13.33 10.25 -6.67
N ALA A 257 13.38 9.97 -5.36
CA ALA A 257 12.60 8.89 -4.76
C ALA A 257 11.09 9.18 -4.80
N VAL A 258 10.68 10.43 -4.53
CA VAL A 258 9.30 10.91 -4.69
C VAL A 258 8.82 10.76 -6.13
N MET A 259 9.62 11.20 -7.11
CA MET A 259 9.28 11.11 -8.53
C MET A 259 9.13 9.65 -8.98
N GLY A 260 10.06 8.78 -8.60
CA GLY A 260 10.00 7.36 -8.93
C GLY A 260 8.75 6.67 -8.37
N ARG A 261 8.36 7.00 -7.13
CA ARG A 261 7.13 6.49 -6.52
C ARG A 261 5.88 7.11 -7.11
N GLY A 262 5.90 8.38 -7.46
CA GLY A 262 4.79 9.08 -8.10
C GLY A 262 4.33 8.38 -9.39
N VAL A 263 5.26 7.94 -10.23
CA VAL A 263 4.94 7.18 -11.45
C VAL A 263 4.19 5.88 -11.15
N ILE A 264 4.61 5.15 -10.11
CA ILE A 264 3.93 3.90 -9.72
C ILE A 264 2.53 4.19 -9.18
N GLN A 265 2.35 5.27 -8.43
CA GLN A 265 1.06 5.66 -7.87
C GLN A 265 0.08 6.15 -8.92
N PHE A 266 0.56 6.63 -10.07
CA PHE A 266 -0.31 7.06 -11.18
C PHE A 266 -1.23 5.93 -11.68
N SER A 267 -0.77 4.66 -11.63
CA SER A 267 -1.64 3.51 -11.91
C SER A 267 -2.85 3.43 -10.96
N GLY A 268 -2.62 3.67 -9.66
CA GLY A 268 -3.71 3.67 -8.68
C GLY A 268 -4.72 4.82 -8.88
N PHE A 269 -4.27 5.96 -9.40
CA PHE A 269 -5.18 7.04 -9.81
C PHE A 269 -6.05 6.65 -10.99
N LEU A 270 -5.47 5.96 -11.97
CA LEU A 270 -6.22 5.48 -13.12
C LEU A 270 -7.30 4.47 -12.70
N ASP A 271 -6.95 3.54 -11.81
CA ASP A 271 -7.90 2.57 -11.25
C ASP A 271 -9.03 3.29 -10.48
N LEU A 272 -8.70 4.30 -9.67
CA LEU A 272 -9.68 5.13 -8.95
C LEU A 272 -10.59 5.89 -9.91
N PHE A 273 -10.01 6.51 -10.95
CA PHE A 273 -10.74 7.26 -11.97
C PHE A 273 -11.71 6.35 -12.73
N LEU A 274 -11.24 5.18 -13.19
CA LEU A 274 -12.08 4.21 -13.90
C LEU A 274 -13.18 3.65 -13.00
N ALA A 275 -12.88 3.36 -11.72
CA ALA A 275 -13.88 2.91 -10.76
C ALA A 275 -14.98 3.95 -10.50
N GLY A 276 -14.68 5.25 -10.66
CA GLY A 276 -15.65 6.34 -10.55
C GLY A 276 -16.75 6.34 -11.63
N PHE A 277 -16.57 5.58 -12.70
CA PHE A 277 -17.60 5.37 -13.75
C PHE A 277 -18.48 4.15 -13.50
N LEU A 278 -18.13 3.31 -12.51
CA LEU A 278 -18.85 2.07 -12.24
C LEU A 278 -19.98 2.29 -11.22
N ALA A 279 -20.84 1.27 -11.10
CA ALA A 279 -21.97 1.29 -10.17
C ALA A 279 -21.52 1.36 -8.70
N THR A 280 -22.45 1.74 -7.83
CA THR A 280 -22.26 1.71 -6.37
C THR A 280 -21.89 0.30 -5.92
N GLY A 281 -20.90 0.19 -5.04
CA GLY A 281 -20.31 -1.09 -4.61
C GLY A 281 -18.97 -1.41 -5.29
N ALA A 282 -18.67 -0.76 -6.43
CA ALA A 282 -17.49 -1.06 -7.22
C ALA A 282 -16.16 -0.79 -6.47
N PHE A 283 -16.04 0.35 -5.78
CA PHE A 283 -14.85 0.65 -4.98
C PHE A 283 -14.62 -0.37 -3.88
N THR A 284 -15.68 -0.76 -3.20
CA THR A 284 -15.64 -1.76 -2.13
C THR A 284 -15.26 -3.12 -2.70
N ALA A 285 -15.90 -3.54 -3.80
CA ALA A 285 -15.63 -4.81 -4.44
C ALA A 285 -14.19 -4.92 -4.96
N LEU A 286 -13.70 -3.90 -5.66
CA LEU A 286 -12.32 -3.84 -6.13
C LEU A 286 -11.33 -3.89 -4.97
N SER A 287 -11.60 -3.14 -3.89
CA SER A 287 -10.72 -3.10 -2.71
C SER A 287 -10.66 -4.45 -1.99
N LEU A 288 -11.80 -5.12 -1.77
CA LEU A 288 -11.86 -6.41 -1.09
C LEU A 288 -11.27 -7.54 -1.95
N ALA A 289 -11.58 -7.57 -3.24
CA ALA A 289 -10.97 -8.52 -4.17
C ALA A 289 -9.44 -8.34 -4.23
N GLN A 290 -8.94 -7.10 -4.23
CA GLN A 290 -7.51 -6.81 -4.24
C GLN A 290 -6.78 -7.31 -2.98
N ILE A 291 -7.41 -7.26 -1.81
CA ILE A 291 -6.82 -7.79 -0.57
C ILE A 291 -6.58 -9.29 -0.71
N ILE A 292 -7.58 -10.05 -1.18
CA ILE A 292 -7.46 -11.50 -1.38
C ILE A 292 -6.45 -11.81 -2.49
N TYR A 293 -6.54 -11.11 -3.62
CA TYR A 293 -5.62 -11.25 -4.76
C TYR A 293 -4.15 -11.05 -4.37
N MET A 294 -3.87 -10.15 -3.42
CA MET A 294 -2.50 -9.86 -2.99
C MET A 294 -1.90 -10.93 -2.07
N LEU A 295 -2.71 -11.82 -1.50
CA LEU A 295 -2.20 -12.85 -0.57
C LEU A 295 -1.19 -13.81 -1.22
N PRO A 296 -1.45 -14.45 -2.37
CA PRO A 296 -0.47 -15.32 -3.02
C PRO A 296 0.79 -14.57 -3.46
N ILE A 297 0.64 -13.34 -3.93
CA ILE A 297 1.78 -12.50 -4.33
C ILE A 297 2.66 -12.20 -3.11
N GLY A 298 2.06 -11.79 -2.01
CA GLY A 298 2.78 -11.48 -0.77
C GLY A 298 3.46 -12.70 -0.16
N LEU A 299 2.80 -13.84 -0.19
CA LEU A 299 3.28 -15.06 0.44
C LEU A 299 4.35 -15.77 -0.41
N PHE A 300 4.07 -16.01 -1.68
CA PHE A 300 4.94 -16.82 -2.53
C PHE A 300 5.93 -15.98 -3.33
N VAL A 301 5.44 -14.99 -4.08
CA VAL A 301 6.29 -14.22 -5.00
C VAL A 301 7.31 -13.39 -4.26
N MET A 302 6.87 -12.66 -3.21
CA MET A 302 7.80 -11.82 -2.45
C MET A 302 8.86 -12.63 -1.69
N SER A 303 8.52 -13.83 -1.23
CA SER A 303 9.47 -14.74 -0.58
C SER A 303 10.56 -15.21 -1.56
N ILE A 304 10.15 -15.64 -2.77
CA ILE A 304 11.09 -16.07 -3.82
C ILE A 304 11.99 -14.90 -4.24
N ILE A 305 11.39 -13.75 -4.55
CA ILE A 305 12.10 -12.55 -5.01
C ILE A 305 13.12 -12.07 -3.98
N SER A 306 12.74 -12.06 -2.68
CA SER A 306 13.65 -11.61 -1.61
C SER A 306 14.85 -12.52 -1.44
N ALA A 307 14.69 -13.82 -1.72
CA ALA A 307 15.78 -14.78 -1.70
C ALA A 307 16.69 -14.66 -2.93
N ASP A 308 16.12 -14.36 -4.10
CA ASP A 308 16.84 -14.34 -5.38
C ASP A 308 17.64 -13.06 -5.60
N LEU A 309 17.21 -11.90 -5.09
CA LEU A 309 17.86 -10.61 -5.36
C LEU A 309 19.35 -10.57 -5.00
N PRO A 310 19.78 -11.02 -3.80
CA PRO A 310 21.20 -11.06 -3.46
C PRO A 310 22.01 -12.00 -4.37
N GLU A 311 21.40 -13.11 -4.76
CA GLU A 311 22.04 -14.13 -5.59
C GLU A 311 22.18 -13.66 -7.04
N PHE A 312 21.15 -13.04 -7.63
CA PHE A 312 21.25 -12.41 -8.94
C PHE A 312 22.35 -11.33 -8.97
N SER A 313 22.48 -10.58 -7.88
CA SER A 313 23.53 -9.56 -7.78
C SER A 313 24.94 -10.15 -7.64
N ARG A 314 25.06 -11.31 -6.97
CA ARG A 314 26.33 -12.03 -6.79
C ARG A 314 26.79 -12.70 -8.09
N ASP A 315 25.85 -13.34 -8.77
CA ASP A 315 26.14 -14.13 -9.97
C ASP A 315 26.07 -13.29 -11.26
N ARG A 316 26.10 -11.96 -11.16
CA ARG A 316 25.85 -11.01 -12.24
C ARG A 316 26.63 -11.30 -13.52
N ASP A 317 27.87 -11.79 -13.40
CA ASP A 317 28.75 -12.08 -14.55
C ASP A 317 28.61 -13.52 -15.06
N ASN A 318 27.81 -14.36 -14.37
CA ASN A 318 27.57 -15.75 -14.75
C ASN A 318 26.16 -15.94 -15.32
N ILE A 319 26.02 -15.71 -16.63
CA ILE A 319 24.73 -15.78 -17.34
C ILE A 319 24.06 -17.15 -17.16
N SER A 320 24.83 -18.25 -17.16
CA SER A 320 24.29 -19.61 -17.00
C SER A 320 23.64 -19.80 -15.61
N ALA A 321 24.32 -19.36 -14.55
CA ALA A 321 23.79 -19.43 -13.19
C ALA A 321 22.52 -18.59 -13.04
N ILE A 322 22.52 -17.36 -13.56
CA ILE A 322 21.35 -16.48 -13.54
C ILE A 322 20.18 -17.11 -14.30
N THR A 323 20.42 -17.63 -15.50
CA THR A 323 19.38 -18.26 -16.33
C THR A 323 18.76 -19.46 -15.61
N THR A 324 19.59 -20.35 -15.07
CA THR A 324 19.10 -21.52 -14.33
C THR A 324 18.26 -21.11 -13.12
N ARG A 325 18.73 -20.14 -12.33
CA ARG A 325 18.01 -19.62 -11.18
C ARG A 325 16.69 -18.95 -11.58
N PHE A 326 16.72 -18.11 -12.62
CA PHE A 326 15.54 -17.44 -13.13
C PHE A 326 14.47 -18.43 -13.59
N ILE A 327 14.85 -19.49 -14.33
CA ILE A 327 13.94 -20.54 -14.76
C ILE A 327 13.34 -21.25 -13.55
N THR A 328 14.18 -21.68 -12.59
CA THR A 328 13.69 -22.34 -11.37
C THR A 328 12.73 -21.48 -10.58
N SER A 329 13.01 -20.18 -10.44
CA SER A 329 12.15 -19.25 -9.69
C SER A 329 10.85 -18.96 -10.48
N SER A 330 10.93 -18.89 -11.82
CA SER A 330 9.73 -18.73 -12.65
C SER A 330 8.81 -19.94 -12.59
N GLU A 331 9.35 -21.16 -12.57
CA GLU A 331 8.59 -22.40 -12.40
C GLU A 331 7.88 -22.46 -11.05
N ARG A 332 8.57 -22.08 -9.96
CA ARG A 332 7.98 -22.00 -8.62
C ARG A 332 6.86 -20.97 -8.58
N ILE A 333 7.09 -19.78 -9.12
CA ILE A 333 6.08 -18.71 -9.18
C ILE A 333 4.89 -19.19 -10.02
N ALA A 334 5.12 -19.82 -11.19
CA ALA A 334 4.08 -20.38 -12.01
C ALA A 334 3.23 -21.41 -11.25
N PHE A 335 3.86 -22.36 -10.59
CA PHE A 335 3.17 -23.39 -9.82
C PHE A 335 2.23 -22.77 -8.76
N TYR A 336 2.74 -21.89 -7.90
CA TYR A 336 1.94 -21.29 -6.84
C TYR A 336 0.85 -20.36 -7.36
N LEU A 337 1.15 -19.53 -8.36
CA LEU A 337 0.19 -18.53 -8.83
C LEU A 337 -0.87 -19.12 -9.76
N VAL A 338 -0.54 -20.11 -10.60
CA VAL A 338 -1.54 -20.80 -11.42
C VAL A 338 -2.49 -21.60 -10.51
N PHE A 339 -1.95 -22.31 -9.52
CA PHE A 339 -2.78 -22.99 -8.53
C PHE A 339 -3.70 -22.00 -7.79
N SER A 340 -3.17 -20.86 -7.32
CA SER A 340 -3.96 -19.82 -6.65
C SER A 340 -5.01 -19.22 -7.57
N SER A 341 -4.69 -19.01 -8.86
CA SER A 341 -5.66 -18.50 -9.85
C SER A 341 -6.82 -19.46 -10.04
N ILE A 342 -6.53 -20.76 -10.21
CA ILE A 342 -7.55 -21.79 -10.34
C ILE A 342 -8.41 -21.84 -9.06
N ALA A 343 -7.78 -21.81 -7.88
CA ALA A 343 -8.50 -21.81 -6.60
C ALA A 343 -9.42 -20.59 -6.46
N PHE A 344 -8.98 -19.39 -6.84
CA PHE A 344 -9.81 -18.19 -6.76
C PHE A 344 -10.97 -18.21 -7.77
N ILE A 345 -10.78 -18.77 -8.97
CA ILE A 345 -11.84 -18.90 -9.95
C ILE A 345 -12.88 -19.95 -9.51
N THR A 346 -12.45 -21.09 -8.98
CA THR A 346 -13.35 -22.22 -8.66
C THR A 346 -13.90 -22.16 -7.25
N MET A 347 -13.11 -21.69 -6.27
CA MET A 347 -13.45 -21.66 -4.84
C MET A 347 -13.49 -20.25 -4.25
N GLY A 348 -13.38 -19.21 -5.09
CA GLY A 348 -13.36 -17.83 -4.61
C GLY A 348 -14.70 -17.40 -4.02
N GLU A 349 -15.83 -17.84 -4.56
CA GLU A 349 -17.16 -17.54 -4.01
C GLU A 349 -17.30 -18.05 -2.58
N PRO A 350 -17.15 -19.37 -2.27
CA PRO A 350 -17.21 -19.85 -0.88
C PRO A 350 -16.14 -19.26 0.03
N LEU A 351 -14.99 -18.88 -0.50
CA LEU A 351 -13.96 -18.18 0.29
C LEU A 351 -14.43 -16.79 0.73
N ILE A 352 -15.02 -16.01 -0.18
CA ILE A 352 -15.54 -14.67 0.11
C ILE A 352 -16.74 -14.74 1.04
N ASP A 353 -17.65 -15.69 0.80
CA ASP A 353 -18.78 -16.01 1.67
C ASP A 353 -18.31 -16.25 3.11
N PHE A 354 -17.43 -17.22 3.29
CA PHE A 354 -16.87 -17.55 4.60
C PHE A 354 -16.19 -16.36 5.30
N LEU A 355 -15.47 -15.50 4.54
CA LEU A 355 -14.74 -14.38 5.11
C LEU A 355 -15.65 -13.20 5.43
N PHE A 356 -16.56 -12.81 4.52
CA PHE A 356 -17.22 -11.51 4.54
C PHE A 356 -18.73 -11.57 4.72
N GLU A 357 -19.44 -12.65 4.38
CA GLU A 357 -20.90 -12.70 4.43
C GLU A 357 -21.41 -12.67 5.88
N ARG A 358 -21.52 -11.44 6.41
CA ARG A 358 -21.99 -11.17 7.77
C ARG A 358 -22.67 -9.80 7.83
N GLY A 359 -23.73 -9.67 8.64
CA GLY A 359 -24.40 -8.40 8.86
C GLY A 359 -25.05 -7.83 7.59
N LYS A 360 -24.56 -6.72 7.09
CA LYS A 360 -25.10 -6.05 5.87
C LYS A 360 -24.47 -6.56 4.57
N PHE A 361 -23.45 -7.38 4.64
CA PHE A 361 -22.82 -8.00 3.50
C PHE A 361 -23.61 -9.24 3.10
N THR A 362 -24.13 -9.25 1.89
CA THR A 362 -25.07 -10.26 1.39
C THR A 362 -24.40 -11.21 0.40
N SER A 363 -25.11 -12.28 0.06
CA SER A 363 -24.67 -13.24 -0.96
C SER A 363 -24.58 -12.63 -2.38
N GLU A 364 -25.30 -11.53 -2.64
CA GLU A 364 -25.15 -10.77 -3.90
C GLU A 364 -23.81 -10.04 -3.92
N ASP A 365 -23.41 -9.45 -2.78
CA ASP A 365 -22.08 -8.84 -2.61
C ASP A 365 -20.96 -9.88 -2.78
N THR A 366 -21.15 -11.10 -2.25
CA THR A 366 -20.24 -12.23 -2.41
C THR A 366 -20.01 -12.55 -3.88
N LEU A 367 -21.07 -12.71 -4.65
CA LEU A 367 -21.02 -13.01 -6.07
C LEU A 367 -20.28 -11.90 -6.84
N TYR A 368 -20.62 -10.64 -6.56
CA TYR A 368 -20.01 -9.50 -7.22
C TYR A 368 -18.49 -9.43 -6.98
N ILE A 369 -18.06 -9.58 -5.73
CA ILE A 369 -16.63 -9.56 -5.37
C ILE A 369 -15.91 -10.78 -5.94
N TRP A 370 -16.54 -11.96 -5.95
CA TRP A 370 -15.95 -13.15 -6.56
C TRP A 370 -15.69 -12.98 -8.06
N ILE A 371 -16.60 -12.39 -8.81
CA ILE A 371 -16.40 -12.12 -10.24
C ILE A 371 -15.20 -11.18 -10.44
N VAL A 372 -15.08 -10.13 -9.64
CA VAL A 372 -13.94 -9.22 -9.66
C VAL A 372 -12.63 -9.96 -9.32
N LEU A 373 -12.64 -10.82 -8.30
CA LEU A 373 -11.50 -11.63 -7.90
C LEU A 373 -11.10 -12.63 -9.00
N ALA A 374 -12.07 -13.28 -9.64
CA ALA A 374 -11.83 -14.20 -10.75
C ALA A 374 -11.18 -13.48 -11.94
N ALA A 375 -11.66 -12.27 -12.27
CA ALA A 375 -11.06 -11.44 -13.31
C ALA A 375 -9.60 -11.04 -12.97
N TYR A 376 -9.35 -10.59 -11.73
CA TYR A 376 -7.97 -10.32 -11.27
C TYR A 376 -7.07 -11.56 -11.34
N SER A 377 -7.63 -12.74 -11.05
CA SER A 377 -6.87 -13.99 -10.98
C SER A 377 -6.31 -14.41 -12.34
N LEU A 378 -6.95 -14.02 -13.45
CA LEU A 378 -6.41 -14.23 -14.79
C LEU A 378 -5.05 -13.52 -15.01
N GLY A 379 -4.86 -12.37 -14.34
CA GLY A 379 -3.62 -11.60 -14.38
C GLY A 379 -2.58 -11.97 -13.32
N LEU A 380 -2.91 -12.89 -12.40
CA LEU A 380 -2.08 -13.16 -11.22
C LEU A 380 -0.68 -13.66 -11.59
N TYR A 381 -0.60 -14.63 -12.50
CA TYR A 381 0.67 -15.16 -13.00
C TYR A 381 1.53 -14.08 -13.68
N ALA A 382 0.92 -13.31 -14.58
CA ALA A 382 1.63 -12.23 -15.28
C ALA A 382 2.17 -11.17 -14.29
N THR A 383 1.42 -10.86 -13.23
CA THR A 383 1.86 -9.94 -12.16
C THR A 383 3.07 -10.50 -11.40
N GLY A 384 3.06 -11.78 -11.06
CA GLY A 384 4.19 -12.46 -10.40
C GLY A 384 5.44 -12.46 -11.26
N MET A 385 5.31 -12.83 -12.52
CA MET A 385 6.41 -12.81 -13.47
C MET A 385 6.97 -11.41 -13.71
N SER A 386 6.11 -10.40 -13.83
CA SER A 386 6.54 -9.00 -13.93
C SER A 386 7.43 -8.58 -12.77
N ARG A 387 7.11 -9.02 -11.53
CA ARG A 387 7.94 -8.74 -10.35
C ARG A 387 9.28 -9.45 -10.38
N LEU A 388 9.33 -10.70 -10.85
CA LEU A 388 10.59 -11.44 -11.03
C LEU A 388 11.51 -10.76 -12.06
N TYR A 389 10.96 -10.36 -13.22
CA TYR A 389 11.70 -9.60 -14.21
C TYR A 389 12.22 -8.25 -13.69
N GLN A 390 11.39 -7.51 -12.95
CA GLN A 390 11.81 -6.26 -12.32
C GLN A 390 12.98 -6.50 -11.35
N ASN A 391 12.92 -7.57 -10.57
CA ASN A 391 13.98 -7.93 -9.63
C ASN A 391 15.30 -8.24 -10.36
N LEU A 392 15.23 -8.97 -11.46
CA LEU A 392 16.39 -9.23 -12.31
C LEU A 392 16.96 -7.93 -12.90
N CYS A 393 16.14 -7.02 -13.43
CA CYS A 393 16.61 -5.73 -13.92
C CYS A 393 17.30 -4.91 -12.81
N TYR A 394 16.74 -4.92 -11.61
CA TYR A 394 17.33 -4.19 -10.46
C TYR A 394 18.68 -4.78 -10.05
N SER A 395 18.89 -6.09 -10.14
CA SER A 395 20.18 -6.71 -9.86
C SER A 395 21.28 -6.25 -10.84
N TYR A 396 20.91 -5.89 -12.06
CA TYR A 396 21.79 -5.27 -13.05
C TYR A 396 21.90 -3.75 -12.94
N GLY A 397 21.16 -3.13 -12.00
CA GLY A 397 21.14 -1.67 -11.80
C GLY A 397 20.26 -0.94 -12.83
N ASP A 398 19.48 -1.66 -13.66
CA ASP A 398 18.53 -1.05 -14.58
C ASP A 398 17.22 -0.74 -13.86
N VAL A 399 17.03 0.53 -13.52
CA VAL A 399 15.78 1.06 -12.95
C VAL A 399 14.87 1.63 -14.04
N LYS A 400 15.45 2.04 -15.18
CA LYS A 400 14.72 2.73 -16.26
C LYS A 400 13.86 1.78 -17.09
N GLY A 401 14.34 0.57 -17.36
CA GLY A 401 13.60 -0.44 -18.11
C GLY A 401 12.27 -0.79 -17.48
N PRO A 402 12.25 -1.24 -16.21
CA PRO A 402 11.00 -1.50 -15.47
C PRO A 402 10.06 -0.30 -15.39
N ALA A 403 10.59 0.92 -15.20
CA ALA A 403 9.78 2.14 -15.14
C ALA A 403 9.08 2.44 -16.48
N ARG A 404 9.77 2.27 -17.62
CA ARG A 404 9.16 2.45 -18.95
C ARG A 404 8.08 1.41 -19.22
N LEU A 405 8.34 0.15 -18.88
CA LEU A 405 7.35 -0.93 -19.02
C LEU A 405 6.13 -0.70 -18.11
N ALA A 406 6.32 -0.19 -16.90
CA ALA A 406 5.22 0.20 -16.02
C ALA A 406 4.36 1.30 -16.65
N GLY A 407 4.97 2.32 -17.25
CA GLY A 407 4.26 3.38 -17.98
C GLY A 407 3.44 2.84 -19.16
N LEU A 408 4.06 1.97 -19.99
CA LEU A 408 3.37 1.32 -21.11
C LEU A 408 2.19 0.45 -20.63
N ARG A 409 2.39 -0.31 -19.55
CA ARG A 409 1.32 -1.11 -18.93
C ARG A 409 0.14 -0.24 -18.51
N VAL A 410 0.40 0.92 -17.87
CA VAL A 410 -0.65 1.84 -17.44
C VAL A 410 -1.44 2.38 -18.64
N LEU A 411 -0.76 2.76 -19.71
CA LEU A 411 -1.40 3.24 -20.93
C LEU A 411 -2.27 2.15 -21.58
N VAL A 412 -1.72 0.95 -21.77
CA VAL A 412 -2.46 -0.17 -22.37
C VAL A 412 -3.63 -0.59 -21.49
N ALA A 413 -3.41 -0.80 -20.18
CA ALA A 413 -4.46 -1.21 -19.25
C ALA A 413 -5.55 -0.16 -19.13
N GLY A 414 -5.20 1.13 -19.10
CA GLY A 414 -6.15 2.23 -19.06
C GLY A 414 -7.00 2.31 -20.33
N SER A 415 -6.36 2.22 -21.51
CA SER A 415 -7.09 2.26 -22.79
C SER A 415 -8.00 1.05 -22.97
N VAL A 416 -7.49 -0.15 -22.71
CA VAL A 416 -8.28 -1.39 -22.81
C VAL A 416 -9.38 -1.42 -21.75
N GLY A 417 -9.08 -1.04 -20.51
CA GLY A 417 -10.06 -0.98 -19.42
C GLY A 417 -11.19 0.00 -19.74
N PHE A 418 -10.86 1.20 -20.23
CA PHE A 418 -11.84 2.19 -20.64
C PHE A 418 -12.73 1.67 -21.78
N LEU A 419 -12.16 1.06 -22.81
CA LEU A 419 -12.93 0.50 -23.94
C LEU A 419 -13.82 -0.66 -23.49
N LEU A 420 -13.29 -1.60 -22.71
CA LEU A 420 -14.03 -2.77 -22.25
C LEU A 420 -15.14 -2.39 -21.27
N MET A 421 -14.95 -1.38 -20.43
CA MET A 421 -15.96 -0.90 -19.49
C MET A 421 -17.27 -0.58 -20.18
N PHE A 422 -17.25 0.16 -21.30
CA PHE A 422 -18.46 0.50 -22.05
C PHE A 422 -19.08 -0.70 -22.81
N GLN A 423 -18.25 -1.69 -23.16
CA GLN A 423 -18.76 -2.89 -23.84
C GLN A 423 -19.39 -3.87 -22.84
N LEU A 424 -18.79 -4.02 -21.67
CA LEU A 424 -19.24 -4.94 -20.64
C LEU A 424 -20.45 -4.41 -19.87
N ASP A 425 -20.67 -3.10 -19.85
CA ASP A 425 -21.87 -2.46 -19.25
C ASP A 425 -23.20 -2.93 -19.90
N ARG A 426 -23.12 -3.57 -21.07
CA ARG A 426 -24.28 -4.18 -21.75
C ARG A 426 -24.74 -5.51 -21.15
N PHE A 427 -23.98 -6.06 -20.22
CA PHE A 427 -24.24 -7.36 -19.64
C PHE A 427 -24.50 -7.23 -18.15
N ALA A 428 -25.64 -7.71 -17.67
CA ALA A 428 -25.86 -7.96 -16.23
C ALA A 428 -25.59 -9.43 -15.92
N ILE A 429 -24.97 -9.66 -14.80
CA ILE A 429 -24.67 -11.02 -14.32
C ILE A 429 -25.66 -11.31 -13.19
N ASP A 430 -26.52 -12.30 -13.41
CA ASP A 430 -27.36 -12.89 -12.38
C ASP A 430 -26.84 -14.30 -12.06
N ARG A 431 -27.16 -14.84 -10.88
CA ARG A 431 -26.70 -16.17 -10.43
C ARG A 431 -26.92 -17.30 -11.46
N ASN A 432 -27.90 -17.16 -12.34
CA ASN A 432 -28.31 -18.19 -13.28
C ASN A 432 -28.03 -17.86 -14.77
N ALA A 433 -27.68 -16.64 -15.11
CA ALA A 433 -27.47 -16.24 -16.49
C ALA A 433 -26.71 -14.92 -16.65
N ILE A 434 -25.98 -14.80 -17.75
CA ILE A 434 -25.48 -13.51 -18.25
C ILE A 434 -26.59 -12.94 -19.15
N ILE A 435 -27.21 -11.87 -18.73
CA ILE A 435 -28.34 -11.24 -19.44
C ILE A 435 -27.82 -10.01 -20.19
N ARG A 436 -28.06 -9.95 -21.50
CA ARG A 436 -27.79 -8.75 -22.30
C ARG A 436 -28.93 -7.75 -22.11
N ILE A 437 -28.66 -6.56 -21.58
CA ILE A 437 -29.67 -5.60 -21.17
C ILE A 437 -30.05 -4.60 -22.29
N GLY A 438 -29.42 -4.57 -23.46
CA GLY A 438 -29.81 -3.73 -24.56
C GLY A 438 -28.72 -3.18 -25.45
N ASP A 439 -29.10 -2.53 -26.54
CA ASP A 439 -28.23 -2.05 -27.62
C ASP A 439 -27.84 -0.56 -27.52
N PHE A 440 -28.23 0.16 -26.46
CA PHE A 440 -27.95 1.59 -26.35
C PHE A 440 -26.73 1.87 -25.48
N PRO A 441 -25.77 2.68 -25.95
CA PRO A 441 -24.75 3.24 -25.09
C PRO A 441 -25.41 4.29 -24.18
N SER A 442 -25.93 3.86 -23.04
CA SER A 442 -26.34 4.80 -22.02
C SER A 442 -25.09 5.39 -21.39
N PHE A 443 -24.89 6.70 -21.48
CA PHE A 443 -23.88 7.45 -20.73
C PHE A 443 -24.13 7.45 -19.21
N THR A 444 -24.99 6.57 -18.73
CA THR A 444 -25.37 6.41 -17.33
C THR A 444 -25.24 4.95 -16.91
N PRO A 445 -24.01 4.42 -16.76
CA PRO A 445 -23.81 3.04 -16.27
C PRO A 445 -24.39 2.78 -14.87
N CYS A 446 -24.72 3.85 -14.13
CA CYS A 446 -25.24 3.77 -12.76
C CYS A 446 -26.74 3.48 -12.62
N LEU A 447 -27.54 3.58 -13.68
CA LEU A 447 -29.00 3.49 -13.53
C LEU A 447 -29.56 2.07 -13.55
N LEU A 448 -28.81 1.07 -14.03
CA LEU A 448 -29.32 -0.29 -14.16
C LEU A 448 -29.20 -1.13 -12.87
N TYR A 449 -28.29 -0.75 -11.96
CA TYR A 449 -28.15 -1.41 -10.64
C TYR A 449 -29.01 -0.77 -9.54
N THR A 450 -29.63 0.38 -9.80
CA THR A 450 -30.54 1.08 -8.86
C THR A 450 -32.01 0.82 -9.13
N SER A 451 -32.37 -0.06 -10.07
CA SER A 451 -33.77 -0.49 -10.15
C SER A 451 -34.08 -1.27 -8.86
N PRO A 452 -35.03 -0.79 -8.05
CA PRO A 452 -35.45 -1.52 -6.87
C PRO A 452 -35.82 -2.93 -7.26
N SER A 453 -35.36 -3.91 -6.50
CA SER A 453 -35.76 -5.31 -6.62
C SER A 453 -37.28 -5.38 -6.79
N PRO A 454 -37.83 -6.33 -7.57
CA PRO A 454 -39.28 -6.52 -7.66
C PRO A 454 -39.98 -6.64 -6.30
N ARG A 455 -39.24 -6.95 -5.24
CA ARG A 455 -39.74 -6.97 -3.85
C ARG A 455 -39.93 -5.58 -3.23
N ASP A 456 -39.25 -4.54 -3.72
CA ASP A 456 -39.39 -3.18 -3.20
C ASP A 456 -40.55 -2.39 -3.85
N ARG A 457 -41.22 -2.96 -4.83
CA ARG A 457 -42.41 -2.37 -5.48
C ARG A 457 -43.72 -2.74 -4.82
N SER A 458 -43.68 -3.53 -3.72
CA SER A 458 -44.88 -3.99 -3.03
C SER A 458 -45.06 -3.40 -1.62
N LEU A 459 -44.54 -2.19 -1.39
CA LEU A 459 -44.87 -1.39 -0.19
C LEU A 459 -45.33 -0.02 -0.59
#